data_32784a71420d8c91e31fe77a0d8713d7
#
_entry.id   32784a71420d8c91e31fe77a0d8713d7
#
_cell.length_a   1.000
_cell.length_b   1.000
_cell.length_c   1.000
_cell.angle_alpha   90.00
_cell.angle_beta   90.00
_cell.angle_gamma   90.00
#
_symmetry.space_group_name_H-M   'P 1'
#
loop_
_entity.id
_entity.type
_entity.pdbx_description
1 polymer ?
#
loop_
_entity_poly.entity_id
_entity_poly.type
_entity_poly.pdbx_seq_one_letter_code
_entity_poly.pdbx_strand_id
1 'polypeptide(L)'
;MIVETRYEHIVINENGQPILAGTTMKVMELVAERLAWGWSAEELLLNHPDLTLGKIYSGLAYYADHQAEIDVAIEQDVARMDDLRLESEPTPFKLRLK
;
A
#
# COMPACT_ATOMS: atom_id res chain seq x y z
N MET A 1 0.44 -14.57 13.26
CA MET A 1 0.38 -15.74 12.38
C MET A 1 0.24 -15.30 10.94
N ILE A 2 0.99 -15.91 10.04
CA ILE A 2 0.95 -15.56 8.61
C ILE A 2 0.12 -16.60 7.88
N VAL A 3 -0.79 -16.13 7.04
CA VAL A 3 -1.68 -17.01 6.29
C VAL A 3 -1.34 -16.90 4.80
N GLU A 4 -1.13 -18.03 4.17
CA GLU A 4 -0.84 -18.06 2.74
C GLU A 4 -2.12 -17.83 1.95
N THR A 5 -1.96 -17.21 0.78
CA THR A 5 -3.07 -16.95 -0.13
C THR A 5 -2.89 -17.78 -1.39
N ARG A 6 -3.85 -17.66 -2.32
CA ARG A 6 -3.72 -18.30 -3.63
C ARG A 6 -2.66 -17.64 -4.49
N TYR A 7 -2.28 -16.42 -4.16
CA TYR A 7 -1.31 -15.67 -4.95
C TYR A 7 0.07 -15.98 -4.43
N GLU A 8 0.93 -16.36 -5.34
CA GLU A 8 2.32 -16.55 -5.00
C GLU A 8 2.86 -15.21 -4.50
N HIS A 9 3.68 -15.24 -3.46
CA HIS A 9 4.29 -14.06 -2.87
C HIS A 9 3.34 -13.15 -2.08
N ILE A 10 2.08 -13.53 -1.88
CA ILE A 10 1.16 -12.74 -1.06
C ILE A 10 0.74 -13.58 0.15
N VAL A 11 0.90 -13.00 1.33
CA VAL A 11 0.45 -13.64 2.57
C VAL A 11 -0.33 -12.62 3.39
N ILE A 12 -1.12 -13.11 4.33
CA ILE A 12 -1.89 -12.25 5.23
C ILE A 12 -1.14 -12.19 6.56
N ASN A 13 -0.83 -10.98 7.02
CA ASN A 13 -0.09 -10.82 8.25
C ASN A 13 -0.99 -10.94 9.48
N GLU A 14 -0.41 -10.72 10.66
CA GLU A 14 -1.13 -10.89 11.92
C GLU A 14 -2.31 -9.93 12.06
N ASN A 15 -2.25 -8.81 11.37
CA ASN A 15 -3.31 -7.80 11.40
C ASN A 15 -4.37 -8.02 10.33
N GLY A 16 -4.30 -9.15 9.62
CA GLY A 16 -5.27 -9.45 8.58
C GLY A 16 -5.04 -8.70 7.29
N GLN A 17 -3.84 -8.18 7.08
CA GLN A 17 -3.53 -7.37 5.91
C GLN A 17 -2.68 -8.15 4.93
N PRO A 18 -2.97 -8.05 3.60
CA PRO A 18 -2.12 -8.70 2.60
C PRO A 18 -0.80 -7.95 2.47
N ILE A 19 0.28 -8.73 2.52
CA ILE A 19 1.63 -8.20 2.37
C ILE A 19 2.39 -9.02 1.35
N LEU A 20 3.48 -8.45 0.84
CA LEU A 20 4.40 -9.20 -0.01
C LEU A 20 5.22 -10.13 0.87
N ALA A 21 5.21 -11.42 0.54
CA ALA A 21 5.87 -12.43 1.36
C ALA A 21 7.34 -12.11 1.57
N GLY A 22 7.82 -12.29 2.80
CA GLY A 22 9.21 -12.02 3.11
C GLY A 22 9.52 -10.55 3.33
N THR A 23 8.52 -9.68 3.30
CA THR A 23 8.70 -8.25 3.53
C THR A 23 7.65 -7.77 4.50
N THR A 24 7.77 -6.50 4.90
CA THR A 24 6.73 -5.84 5.68
C THR A 24 5.85 -4.96 4.81
N MET A 25 6.06 -4.95 3.50
CA MET A 25 5.33 -4.08 2.61
C MET A 25 3.93 -4.61 2.34
N LYS A 26 2.93 -3.79 2.62
CA LYS A 26 1.53 -4.13 2.38
C LYS A 26 1.20 -3.94 0.91
N VAL A 27 0.29 -4.77 0.41
CA VAL A 27 -0.20 -4.61 -0.96
C VAL A 27 -0.75 -3.21 -1.16
N MET A 28 -1.48 -2.68 -0.18
CA MET A 28 -2.07 -1.35 -0.30
C MET A 28 -1.00 -0.26 -0.41
N GLU A 29 0.17 -0.45 0.20
CA GLU A 29 1.25 0.51 0.08
C GLU A 29 1.81 0.54 -1.34
N LEU A 30 1.99 -0.65 -1.92
CA LEU A 30 2.47 -0.76 -3.29
C LEU A 30 1.49 -0.12 -4.27
N VAL A 31 0.20 -0.40 -4.08
CA VAL A 31 -0.85 0.14 -4.94
C VAL A 31 -0.96 1.66 -4.78
N ALA A 32 -0.85 2.16 -3.56
CA ALA A 32 -0.92 3.59 -3.30
C ALA A 32 0.19 4.33 -4.05
N GLU A 33 1.40 3.79 -4.08
CA GLU A 33 2.49 4.40 -4.83
C GLU A 33 2.22 4.39 -6.32
N ARG A 34 1.71 3.26 -6.81
CA ARG A 34 1.39 3.16 -8.23
C ARG A 34 0.34 4.17 -8.65
N LEU A 35 -0.69 4.35 -7.83
CA LEU A 35 -1.75 5.30 -8.14
C LEU A 35 -1.28 6.74 -7.99
N ALA A 36 -0.46 7.01 -7.00
CA ALA A 36 0.01 8.38 -6.74
C ALA A 36 0.98 8.86 -7.82
N TRP A 37 1.87 7.98 -8.29
CA TRP A 37 2.93 8.37 -9.21
C TRP A 37 2.73 7.87 -10.64
N GLY A 38 1.76 6.97 -10.84
CA GLY A 38 1.54 6.38 -12.16
C GLY A 38 2.65 5.44 -12.59
N TRP A 39 3.36 4.84 -11.63
CA TRP A 39 4.49 3.99 -11.94
C TRP A 39 4.06 2.62 -12.48
N SER A 40 4.85 2.12 -13.42
CA SER A 40 4.73 0.73 -13.87
C SER A 40 5.34 -0.20 -12.83
N ALA A 41 5.16 -1.51 -13.03
CA ALA A 41 5.78 -2.50 -12.14
C ALA A 41 7.30 -2.35 -12.13
N GLU A 42 7.89 -2.10 -13.28
CA GLU A 42 9.33 -1.92 -13.38
C GLU A 42 9.81 -0.68 -12.64
N GLU A 43 9.03 0.39 -12.71
CA GLU A 43 9.37 1.60 -11.98
C GLU A 43 9.24 1.42 -10.47
N LEU A 44 8.25 0.64 -10.05
CA LEU A 44 8.12 0.28 -8.64
C LEU A 44 9.35 -0.49 -8.16
N LEU A 45 9.87 -1.38 -9.00
CA LEU A 45 11.07 -2.14 -8.66
C LEU A 45 12.28 -1.22 -8.51
N LEU A 46 12.40 -0.21 -9.35
CA LEU A 46 13.51 0.75 -9.25
C LEU A 46 13.49 1.47 -7.91
N ASN A 47 12.31 1.72 -7.37
CA ASN A 47 12.16 2.41 -6.09
C ASN A 47 12.20 1.47 -4.88
N HIS A 48 12.08 0.17 -5.13
CA HIS A 48 12.12 -0.86 -4.09
C HIS A 48 13.02 -1.99 -4.55
N PRO A 49 14.33 -1.77 -4.63
CA PRO A 49 15.24 -2.77 -5.22
C PRO A 49 15.35 -4.06 -4.40
N ASP A 50 14.85 -4.05 -3.18
CA ASP A 50 14.80 -5.26 -2.35
C ASP A 50 13.64 -6.18 -2.72
N LEU A 51 12.73 -5.74 -3.58
CA LEU A 51 11.63 -6.56 -4.06
C LEU A 51 12.03 -7.27 -5.35
N THR A 52 11.11 -8.08 -5.87
CA THR A 52 11.27 -8.71 -7.18
C THR A 52 10.06 -8.36 -8.03
N LEU A 53 10.21 -8.46 -9.35
CA LEU A 53 9.07 -8.23 -10.24
C LEU A 53 7.93 -9.22 -9.95
N GLY A 54 8.28 -10.46 -9.62
CA GLY A 54 7.26 -11.45 -9.27
C GLY A 54 6.41 -11.02 -8.09
N LYS A 55 7.04 -10.49 -7.05
CA LYS A 55 6.32 -10.00 -5.88
C LYS A 55 5.45 -8.80 -6.24
N ILE A 56 5.97 -7.90 -7.05
CA ILE A 56 5.23 -6.70 -7.45
C ILE A 56 4.02 -7.10 -8.28
N TYR A 57 4.20 -7.96 -9.29
CA TYR A 57 3.09 -8.41 -10.11
C TYR A 57 2.06 -9.19 -9.29
N SER A 58 2.49 -10.00 -8.33
CA SER A 58 1.56 -10.69 -7.45
C SER A 58 0.72 -9.71 -6.64
N GLY A 59 1.37 -8.66 -6.13
CA GLY A 59 0.64 -7.62 -5.40
C GLY A 59 -0.37 -6.90 -6.26
N LEU A 60 0.00 -6.57 -7.48
CA LEU A 60 -0.91 -5.90 -8.40
C LEU A 60 -2.05 -6.81 -8.83
N ALA A 61 -1.78 -8.10 -9.02
CA ALA A 61 -2.83 -9.07 -9.34
C ALA A 61 -3.81 -9.22 -8.18
N TYR A 62 -3.28 -9.29 -6.96
CA TYR A 62 -4.14 -9.33 -5.77
C TYR A 62 -5.04 -8.11 -5.72
N TYR A 63 -4.46 -6.94 -5.97
CA TYR A 63 -5.22 -5.70 -5.99
C TYR A 63 -6.34 -5.77 -7.04
N ALA A 64 -6.02 -6.23 -8.24
CA ALA A 64 -7.00 -6.28 -9.31
C ALA A 64 -8.21 -7.13 -8.93
N ASP A 65 -7.99 -8.20 -8.19
CA ASP A 65 -9.05 -9.10 -7.77
C ASP A 65 -9.76 -8.67 -6.49
N HIS A 66 -9.14 -7.77 -5.72
CA HIS A 66 -9.68 -7.30 -4.43
C HIS A 66 -9.75 -5.78 -4.40
N GLN A 67 -10.01 -5.17 -5.55
CA GLN A 67 -9.86 -3.72 -5.71
C GLN A 67 -10.69 -2.93 -4.72
N ALA A 68 -11.95 -3.29 -4.51
CA ALA A 68 -12.82 -2.55 -3.59
C ALA A 68 -12.26 -2.56 -2.17
N GLU A 69 -11.79 -3.71 -1.71
CA GLU A 69 -11.25 -3.83 -0.36
C GLU A 69 -9.97 -3.01 -0.18
N ILE A 70 -9.09 -3.08 -1.17
CA ILE A 70 -7.81 -2.36 -1.10
C ILE A 70 -8.06 -0.86 -1.21
N ASP A 71 -8.95 -0.43 -2.09
CA ASP A 71 -9.26 0.98 -2.23
C ASP A 71 -9.81 1.57 -0.94
N VAL A 72 -10.69 0.84 -0.26
CA VAL A 72 -11.22 1.28 1.04
C VAL A 72 -10.10 1.37 2.07
N ALA A 73 -9.19 0.39 2.09
CA ALA A 73 -8.09 0.40 3.03
C ALA A 73 -7.17 1.61 2.79
N ILE A 74 -6.92 1.94 1.53
CA ILE A 74 -6.10 3.10 1.18
C ILE A 74 -6.78 4.38 1.63
N GLU A 75 -8.08 4.51 1.36
CA GLU A 75 -8.83 5.69 1.76
C GLU A 75 -8.82 5.88 3.27
N GLN A 76 -9.00 4.80 4.02
CA GLN A 76 -8.99 4.86 5.47
C GLN A 76 -7.62 5.24 6.00
N ASP A 77 -6.57 4.74 5.38
CA ASP A 77 -5.21 5.06 5.79
C ASP A 77 -4.89 6.53 5.54
N VAL A 78 -5.29 7.05 4.37
CA VAL A 78 -5.09 8.46 4.04
C VAL A 78 -5.87 9.36 5.00
N ALA A 79 -7.12 9.02 5.27
CA ALA A 79 -7.95 9.82 6.19
C ALA A 79 -7.34 9.85 7.58
N ARG A 80 -6.83 8.71 8.06
CA ARG A 80 -6.20 8.65 9.37
C ARG A 80 -4.93 9.50 9.42
N MET A 81 -4.14 9.45 8.37
CA MET A 81 -2.92 10.25 8.29
C MET A 81 -3.24 11.74 8.25
N ASP A 82 -4.29 12.13 7.55
CA ASP A 82 -4.73 13.52 7.52
C ASP A 82 -5.17 13.99 8.90
N ASP A 83 -5.91 13.16 9.62
CA ASP A 83 -6.34 13.51 10.97
C ASP A 83 -5.13 13.69 11.89
N LEU A 84 -4.17 12.80 11.82
CA LEU A 84 -2.96 12.89 12.62
C LEU A 84 -2.16 14.14 12.26
N ARG A 85 -2.11 14.47 10.98
CA ARG A 85 -1.41 15.67 10.53
C ARG A 85 -2.08 16.92 11.05
N LEU A 86 -3.41 16.98 10.98
CA LEU A 86 -4.16 18.13 11.46
C LEU A 86 -3.96 18.33 12.95
N GLU A 87 -3.84 17.26 13.72
CA GLU A 87 -3.62 17.35 15.14
C GLU A 87 -2.21 17.80 15.50
N SER A 88 -1.23 17.44 14.69
CA SER A 88 0.17 17.69 14.99
C SER A 88 0.74 18.92 14.28
N GLU A 89 0.10 19.38 13.21
CA GLU A 89 0.60 20.50 12.43
C GLU A 89 0.21 21.84 13.02
N PRO A 90 1.08 22.85 12.90
CA PRO A 90 0.74 24.20 13.37
C PRO A 90 -0.43 24.80 12.61
N THR A 91 -1.15 25.67 13.28
CA THR A 91 -2.31 26.32 12.69
C THR A 91 -2.02 27.07 11.38
N PRO A 92 -0.93 27.84 11.28
CA PRO A 92 -0.66 28.53 10.00
C PRO A 92 -0.58 27.60 8.82
N PHE A 93 -0.04 26.40 9.03
CA PHE A 93 0.02 25.41 7.98
C PHE A 93 -1.38 24.96 7.58
N LYS A 94 -2.24 24.72 8.55
CA LYS A 94 -3.63 24.34 8.27
C LYS A 94 -4.36 25.38 7.45
N LEU A 95 -4.14 26.64 7.76
CA LEU A 95 -4.77 27.72 7.02
C LEU A 95 -4.35 27.72 5.56
N ARG A 96 -3.11 27.39 5.31
CA ARG A 96 -2.59 27.36 3.94
C ARG A 96 -3.21 26.26 3.09
N LEU A 97 -3.69 25.22 3.73
CA LEU A 97 -4.27 24.09 3.01
C LEU A 97 -5.71 24.30 2.58
N LYS A 98 -6.33 25.35 3.01
CA LYS A 98 -7.72 25.62 2.66
C LYS A 98 -7.90 26.34 1.34
#